data_8b54dbe2a6964e8fff69fce92826b561
#
_entry.id   8b54dbe2a6964e8fff69fce92826b561
#
_cell.length_a   1.000
_cell.length_b   1.000
_cell.length_c   1.000
_cell.angle_alpha   90.00
_cell.angle_beta   90.00
_cell.angle_gamma   90.00
#
_symmetry.space_group_name_H-M   'P 1'
#
loop_
_entity.id
_entity.type
_entity.pdbx_description
1 polymer ?
#
loop_
_entity_poly.entity_id
_entity_poly.type
_entity_poly.pdbx_seq_one_letter_code
_entity_poly.pdbx_strand_id
1 'polypeptide(L)'
;TGKALSDWVITDGDDEEIDIWLETWEEEFDDATDYDTENLCEDLANDQLILSSFADEAEQLQPEDDPKLKALVDHLADIVTEAEQEHVGDKDLRDKRKVLLFTYYTDTVHWIADHLKNVSDPASPNHDPRLVAYHNRVTTISGREDKSEVLFGFAPDTTDAPDHRKDDLYDIVVSTDVLAEGVNLQQARHVINYD
;
A
#
# COMPACT_ATOMS: atom_id res chain seq x y z
N THR A 1 21.65 -5.43 23.92
CA THR A 1 21.21 -6.44 22.94
C THR A 1 19.87 -6.09 22.31
N GLY A 2 18.85 -5.67 23.06
CA GLY A 2 17.53 -5.35 22.49
C GLY A 2 17.50 -4.23 21.44
N LYS A 3 18.48 -3.32 21.45
CA LYS A 3 18.53 -2.19 20.52
C LYS A 3 19.10 -2.59 19.13
N ALA A 4 20.02 -3.53 19.09
CA ALA A 4 20.65 -4.01 17.87
C ALA A 4 19.69 -4.93 17.05
N LEU A 5 18.89 -5.74 17.74
CA LEU A 5 17.86 -6.56 17.09
C LEU A 5 16.71 -5.74 16.48
N SER A 6 16.33 -4.61 17.12
CA SER A 6 15.30 -3.72 16.58
C SER A 6 15.77 -2.99 15.31
N ASP A 7 17.06 -2.63 15.25
CA ASP A 7 17.61 -1.95 14.08
C ASP A 7 17.76 -2.90 12.87
N TRP A 8 17.94 -4.19 13.12
CA TRP A 8 18.04 -5.22 12.07
C TRP A 8 16.67 -5.60 11.46
N VAL A 9 15.64 -5.77 12.26
CA VAL A 9 14.26 -6.09 11.80
C VAL A 9 13.72 -5.03 10.81
N ILE A 10 14.30 -3.81 10.83
CA ILE A 10 13.89 -2.71 9.94
C ILE A 10 14.60 -2.77 8.56
N THR A 11 15.68 -3.54 8.41
CA THR A 11 16.52 -3.48 7.20
C THR A 11 16.36 -4.62 6.21
N ASP A 12 15.47 -5.60 6.47
CA ASP A 12 15.21 -6.72 5.53
C ASP A 12 16.49 -7.44 5.08
N GLY A 13 17.43 -7.65 6.04
CA GLY A 13 18.76 -8.21 5.78
C GLY A 13 18.69 -9.68 5.34
N ASP A 14 19.49 -10.04 4.35
CA ASP A 14 19.70 -11.44 3.94
C ASP A 14 20.64 -12.20 4.91
N ASP A 15 20.73 -13.52 4.73
CA ASP A 15 21.52 -14.38 5.62
C ASP A 15 23.01 -13.96 5.68
N GLU A 16 23.59 -13.41 4.60
CA GLU A 16 24.97 -12.94 4.56
C GLU A 16 25.17 -11.65 5.39
N GLU A 17 24.19 -10.75 5.40
CA GLU A 17 24.22 -9.53 6.24
C GLU A 17 24.11 -9.88 7.73
N ILE A 18 23.35 -10.93 8.08
CA ILE A 18 23.26 -11.43 9.46
C ILE A 18 24.60 -11.94 9.95
N ASP A 19 25.30 -12.74 9.14
CA ASP A 19 26.60 -13.31 9.52
C ASP A 19 27.64 -12.22 9.73
N ILE A 20 27.71 -11.21 8.85
CA ILE A 20 28.62 -10.06 8.99
C ILE A 20 28.28 -9.26 10.26
N TRP A 21 27.00 -9.09 10.54
CA TRP A 21 26.53 -8.36 11.72
C TRP A 21 26.90 -9.12 13.00
N LEU A 22 26.68 -10.42 13.06
CA LEU A 22 27.04 -11.30 14.18
C LEU A 22 28.55 -11.25 14.45
N GLU A 23 29.40 -11.34 13.40
CA GLU A 23 30.85 -11.23 13.53
C GLU A 23 31.31 -9.87 14.08
N THR A 24 30.62 -8.80 13.73
CA THR A 24 30.96 -7.42 14.15
C THR A 24 30.65 -7.18 15.64
N TRP A 25 29.67 -7.88 16.20
CA TRP A 25 29.17 -7.67 17.56
C TRP A 25 29.53 -8.81 18.53
N GLU A 26 30.42 -9.73 18.12
CA GLU A 26 30.80 -10.91 18.91
C GLU A 26 31.26 -10.58 20.35
N GLU A 27 31.82 -9.38 20.58
CA GLU A 27 32.27 -8.93 21.91
C GLU A 27 31.13 -8.43 22.82
N GLU A 28 29.92 -8.23 22.30
CA GLU A 28 28.75 -7.72 23.07
C GLU A 28 27.73 -8.79 23.45
N PHE A 29 27.93 -10.06 23.03
CA PHE A 29 27.03 -11.13 23.39
C PHE A 29 27.36 -11.72 24.77
N ASP A 30 26.28 -11.94 25.54
CA ASP A 30 26.37 -12.67 26.78
C ASP A 30 26.63 -14.16 26.52
N ASP A 31 27.28 -14.85 27.47
CA ASP A 31 27.53 -16.28 27.36
C ASP A 31 26.20 -17.06 27.40
N ALA A 32 25.98 -17.94 26.45
CA ALA A 32 24.76 -18.75 26.34
C ALA A 32 24.53 -19.64 27.57
N THR A 33 25.60 -19.94 28.33
CA THR A 33 25.51 -20.73 29.58
C THR A 33 24.84 -19.97 30.74
N ASP A 34 24.70 -18.67 30.64
CA ASP A 34 24.03 -17.81 31.62
C ASP A 34 22.50 -17.84 31.47
N TYR A 35 21.99 -18.48 30.42
CA TYR A 35 20.57 -18.56 30.10
C TYR A 35 20.07 -19.98 30.03
N ASP A 36 18.77 -20.17 30.26
CA ASP A 36 18.07 -21.44 30.04
C ASP A 36 17.76 -21.59 28.54
N THR A 37 18.79 -21.95 27.78
CA THR A 37 18.72 -22.07 26.31
C THR A 37 17.81 -23.19 25.84
N GLU A 38 17.62 -24.25 26.65
CA GLU A 38 16.74 -25.37 26.31
C GLU A 38 15.27 -24.92 26.29
N ASN A 39 14.81 -24.26 27.34
CA ASN A 39 13.46 -23.72 27.39
C ASN A 39 13.26 -22.59 26.35
N LEU A 40 14.27 -21.73 26.11
CA LEU A 40 14.20 -20.71 25.07
C LEU A 40 14.00 -21.33 23.68
N CYS A 41 14.73 -22.38 23.35
CA CYS A 41 14.58 -23.08 22.06
C CYS A 41 13.21 -23.74 21.92
N GLU A 42 12.66 -24.33 23.01
CA GLU A 42 11.31 -24.88 22.99
C GLU A 42 10.23 -23.80 22.78
N ASP A 43 10.35 -22.67 23.46
CA ASP A 43 9.43 -21.55 23.31
C ASP A 43 9.49 -20.96 21.89
N LEU A 44 10.70 -20.76 21.34
CA LEU A 44 10.87 -20.28 19.97
C LEU A 44 10.30 -21.26 18.93
N ALA A 45 10.46 -22.57 19.13
CA ALA A 45 9.88 -23.57 18.25
C ALA A 45 8.34 -23.56 18.30
N ASN A 46 7.76 -23.35 19.49
CA ASN A 46 6.31 -23.20 19.63
C ASN A 46 5.81 -21.91 18.97
N ASP A 47 6.50 -20.79 19.15
CA ASP A 47 6.16 -19.53 18.50
C ASP A 47 6.24 -19.64 16.98
N GLN A 48 7.27 -20.31 16.44
CA GLN A 48 7.41 -20.57 15.02
C GLN A 48 6.23 -21.38 14.47
N LEU A 49 5.77 -22.41 15.18
CA LEU A 49 4.61 -23.20 14.76
C LEU A 49 3.33 -22.36 14.72
N ILE A 50 3.12 -21.50 15.73
CA ILE A 50 1.96 -20.63 15.81
C ILE A 50 2.00 -19.58 14.67
N LEU A 51 3.15 -18.94 14.46
CA LEU A 51 3.32 -17.94 13.41
C LEU A 51 3.17 -18.57 12.01
N SER A 52 3.71 -19.77 11.80
CA SER A 52 3.52 -20.49 10.54
C SER A 52 2.05 -20.81 10.27
N SER A 53 1.29 -21.21 11.31
CA SER A 53 -0.16 -21.43 11.18
C SER A 53 -0.90 -20.15 10.79
N PHE A 54 -0.53 -19.00 11.37
CA PHE A 54 -1.13 -17.71 11.01
C PHE A 54 -0.76 -17.29 9.58
N ALA A 55 0.47 -17.54 9.15
CA ALA A 55 0.90 -17.29 7.78
C ALA A 55 0.09 -18.13 6.79
N ASP A 56 -0.05 -19.45 7.04
CA ASP A 56 -0.84 -20.36 6.22
C ASP A 56 -2.32 -19.94 6.13
N GLU A 57 -2.91 -19.45 7.23
CA GLU A 57 -4.28 -18.93 7.22
C GLU A 57 -4.38 -17.62 6.44
N ALA A 58 -3.40 -16.72 6.59
CA ALA A 58 -3.37 -15.44 5.88
C ALA A 58 -3.22 -15.62 4.37
N GLU A 59 -2.40 -16.59 3.91
CA GLU A 59 -2.23 -16.92 2.49
C GLU A 59 -3.53 -17.43 1.82
N GLN A 60 -4.47 -17.96 2.60
CA GLN A 60 -5.76 -18.42 2.10
C GLN A 60 -6.78 -17.30 1.91
N LEU A 61 -6.55 -16.14 2.52
CA LEU A 61 -7.45 -15.00 2.37
C LEU A 61 -7.41 -14.47 0.94
N GLN A 62 -8.58 -14.36 0.34
CA GLN A 62 -8.73 -13.75 -0.98
C GLN A 62 -9.25 -12.32 -0.83
N PRO A 63 -8.89 -11.39 -1.74
CA PRO A 63 -9.40 -10.03 -1.71
C PRO A 63 -10.94 -9.95 -1.69
N GLU A 64 -11.61 -10.92 -2.31
CA GLU A 64 -13.07 -11.03 -2.35
C GLU A 64 -13.70 -11.34 -0.99
N ASP A 65 -12.92 -11.92 -0.07
CA ASP A 65 -13.36 -12.25 1.30
C ASP A 65 -13.15 -11.09 2.27
N ASP A 66 -12.42 -10.04 1.85
CA ASP A 66 -12.14 -8.86 2.67
C ASP A 66 -13.34 -7.89 2.68
N PRO A 67 -14.09 -7.78 3.80
CA PRO A 67 -15.24 -6.91 3.87
C PRO A 67 -14.88 -5.43 3.75
N LYS A 68 -13.65 -5.05 4.08
CA LYS A 68 -13.17 -3.68 3.98
C LYS A 68 -12.88 -3.28 2.55
N LEU A 69 -12.25 -4.18 1.75
CA LEU A 69 -12.10 -4.00 0.31
C LEU A 69 -13.46 -3.92 -0.38
N LYS A 70 -14.39 -4.78 -0.01
CA LYS A 70 -15.75 -4.72 -0.56
C LYS A 70 -16.44 -3.38 -0.28
N ALA A 71 -16.35 -2.89 0.95
CA ALA A 71 -16.91 -1.57 1.30
C ALA A 71 -16.21 -0.43 0.52
N LEU A 72 -14.89 -0.53 0.29
CA LEU A 72 -14.16 0.40 -0.54
C LEU A 72 -14.65 0.39 -1.99
N VAL A 73 -14.83 -0.79 -2.60
CA VAL A 73 -15.37 -0.96 -3.96
C VAL A 73 -16.75 -0.33 -4.08
N ASP A 74 -17.63 -0.58 -3.12
CA ASP A 74 -18.98 0.00 -3.12
C ASP A 74 -18.93 1.52 -3.02
N HIS A 75 -18.08 2.06 -2.14
CA HIS A 75 -17.92 3.51 -2.01
C HIS A 75 -17.33 4.17 -3.28
N LEU A 76 -16.35 3.53 -3.92
CA LEU A 76 -15.80 4.02 -5.19
C LEU A 76 -16.85 3.98 -6.33
N ALA A 77 -17.74 2.97 -6.33
CA ALA A 77 -18.84 2.90 -7.27
C ALA A 77 -19.88 4.03 -7.06
N ASP A 78 -20.14 4.40 -5.81
CA ASP A 78 -20.98 5.55 -5.48
C ASP A 78 -20.35 6.85 -5.98
N ILE A 79 -19.02 7.05 -5.78
CA ILE A 79 -18.29 8.20 -6.31
C ILE A 79 -18.41 8.32 -7.84
N VAL A 80 -18.27 7.19 -8.57
CA VAL A 80 -18.44 7.18 -10.03
C VAL A 80 -19.86 7.61 -10.40
N THR A 81 -20.86 7.06 -9.72
CA THR A 81 -22.27 7.33 -9.98
C THR A 81 -22.61 8.81 -9.73
N GLU A 82 -22.14 9.38 -8.62
CA GLU A 82 -22.34 10.79 -8.29
C GLU A 82 -21.62 11.69 -9.31
N ALA A 83 -20.40 11.36 -9.69
CA ALA A 83 -19.65 12.11 -10.71
C ALA A 83 -20.38 12.13 -12.06
N GLU A 84 -20.96 11.00 -12.48
CA GLU A 84 -21.73 10.91 -13.73
C GLU A 84 -23.03 11.73 -13.70
N GLN A 85 -23.66 11.87 -12.54
CA GLN A 85 -24.89 12.65 -12.37
C GLN A 85 -24.65 14.16 -12.29
N GLU A 86 -23.52 14.59 -11.74
CA GLU A 86 -23.30 15.98 -11.37
C GLU A 86 -22.28 16.73 -12.24
N HIS A 87 -21.60 16.05 -13.18
CA HIS A 87 -20.51 16.66 -13.94
C HIS A 87 -20.96 17.73 -14.93
N VAL A 88 -20.04 18.68 -15.19
CA VAL A 88 -20.16 19.70 -16.22
C VAL A 88 -18.99 19.55 -17.19
N GLY A 89 -19.12 18.54 -18.10
CA GLY A 89 -18.11 18.22 -19.11
C GLY A 89 -17.06 17.21 -18.64
N ASP A 90 -16.24 16.71 -19.58
CA ASP A 90 -15.36 15.56 -19.39
C ASP A 90 -14.27 15.80 -18.34
N LYS A 91 -13.76 17.02 -18.24
CA LYS A 91 -12.74 17.36 -17.24
C LYS A 91 -13.29 17.29 -15.83
N ASP A 92 -14.44 17.91 -15.60
CA ASP A 92 -15.10 17.91 -14.29
C ASP A 92 -15.53 16.49 -13.88
N LEU A 93 -15.95 15.66 -14.84
CA LEU A 93 -16.25 14.25 -14.61
C LEU A 93 -15.03 13.50 -14.06
N ARG A 94 -13.83 13.73 -14.65
CA ARG A 94 -12.59 13.09 -14.17
C ARG A 94 -12.18 13.63 -12.80
N ASP A 95 -12.21 14.95 -12.62
CA ASP A 95 -11.82 15.55 -11.34
C ASP A 95 -12.73 15.08 -10.19
N LYS A 96 -14.01 14.90 -10.44
CA LYS A 96 -14.98 14.38 -9.46
C LYS A 96 -14.75 12.95 -9.04
N ARG A 97 -14.04 12.15 -9.84
CA ARG A 97 -13.67 10.75 -9.50
C ARG A 97 -12.31 10.61 -8.84
N LYS A 98 -11.55 11.70 -8.69
CA LYS A 98 -10.20 11.64 -8.14
C LYS A 98 -10.21 11.36 -6.65
N VAL A 99 -9.54 10.27 -6.27
CA VAL A 99 -9.49 9.75 -4.90
C VAL A 99 -8.04 9.63 -4.44
N LEU A 100 -7.74 10.21 -3.29
CA LEU A 100 -6.53 9.91 -2.52
C LEU A 100 -6.90 8.90 -1.43
N LEU A 101 -6.26 7.74 -1.47
CA LEU A 101 -6.49 6.68 -0.51
C LEU A 101 -5.23 6.49 0.34
N PHE A 102 -5.38 6.62 1.63
CA PHE A 102 -4.29 6.47 2.59
C PHE A 102 -4.44 5.19 3.39
N THR A 103 -3.32 4.52 3.62
CA THR A 103 -3.18 3.39 4.53
C THR A 103 -1.82 3.44 5.21
N TYR A 104 -1.67 2.83 6.37
CA TYR A 104 -0.44 2.89 7.15
C TYR A 104 0.66 1.98 6.59
N TYR A 105 0.32 0.79 6.08
CA TYR A 105 1.29 -0.22 5.68
C TYR A 105 1.47 -0.30 4.16
N THR A 106 2.72 -0.43 3.71
CA THR A 106 3.07 -0.58 2.29
C THR A 106 2.41 -1.82 1.66
N ASP A 107 2.36 -2.94 2.37
CA ASP A 107 1.71 -4.16 1.88
C ASP A 107 0.22 -3.94 1.64
N THR A 108 -0.44 -3.17 2.51
CA THR A 108 -1.84 -2.79 2.33
C THR A 108 -2.02 -1.87 1.10
N VAL A 109 -1.05 -0.98 0.79
CA VAL A 109 -1.07 -0.19 -0.46
C VAL A 109 -1.14 -1.12 -1.68
N HIS A 110 -0.27 -2.12 -1.73
CA HIS A 110 -0.23 -3.08 -2.85
C HIS A 110 -1.50 -3.94 -2.90
N TRP A 111 -1.94 -4.47 -1.75
CA TRP A 111 -3.18 -5.24 -1.63
C TRP A 111 -4.39 -4.52 -2.21
N ILE A 112 -4.60 -3.27 -1.81
CA ILE A 112 -5.70 -2.44 -2.31
C ILE A 112 -5.52 -2.15 -3.80
N ALA A 113 -4.35 -1.69 -4.22
CA ALA A 113 -4.11 -1.27 -5.59
C ALA A 113 -4.28 -2.43 -6.59
N ASP A 114 -3.78 -3.61 -6.25
CA ASP A 114 -3.87 -4.79 -7.11
C ASP A 114 -5.33 -5.29 -7.20
N HIS A 115 -6.05 -5.26 -6.08
CA HIS A 115 -7.49 -5.56 -6.10
C HIS A 115 -8.26 -4.57 -6.99
N LEU A 116 -8.06 -3.25 -6.82
CA LEU A 116 -8.74 -2.22 -7.61
C LEU A 116 -8.41 -2.32 -9.10
N LYS A 117 -7.15 -2.59 -9.46
CA LYS A 117 -6.74 -2.84 -10.86
C LYS A 117 -7.46 -4.06 -11.43
N ASN A 118 -7.56 -5.14 -10.65
CA ASN A 118 -8.21 -6.37 -11.07
C ASN A 118 -9.73 -6.16 -11.29
N VAL A 119 -10.44 -5.58 -10.32
CA VAL A 119 -11.90 -5.40 -10.42
C VAL A 119 -12.31 -4.31 -11.42
N SER A 120 -11.43 -3.34 -11.74
CA SER A 120 -11.70 -2.32 -12.75
C SER A 120 -11.37 -2.75 -14.19
N ASP A 121 -10.62 -3.85 -14.38
CA ASP A 121 -10.25 -4.35 -15.70
C ASP A 121 -11.39 -5.15 -16.35
N PRO A 122 -11.95 -4.69 -17.48
CA PRO A 122 -13.01 -5.42 -18.19
C PRO A 122 -12.62 -6.84 -18.65
N ALA A 123 -11.32 -7.14 -18.75
CA ALA A 123 -10.82 -8.47 -19.11
C ALA A 123 -10.68 -9.41 -17.91
N SER A 124 -10.78 -8.90 -16.70
CA SER A 124 -10.67 -9.69 -15.47
C SER A 124 -11.92 -10.56 -15.23
N PRO A 125 -11.77 -11.82 -14.76
CA PRO A 125 -12.90 -12.61 -14.32
C PRO A 125 -13.64 -12.02 -13.10
N ASN A 126 -12.95 -11.18 -12.30
CA ASN A 126 -13.49 -10.51 -11.12
C ASN A 126 -13.96 -9.08 -11.41
N HIS A 127 -14.15 -8.76 -12.70
CA HIS A 127 -14.55 -7.41 -13.12
C HIS A 127 -15.86 -6.94 -12.50
N ASP A 128 -15.82 -5.74 -11.92
CA ASP A 128 -16.99 -4.99 -11.48
C ASP A 128 -17.30 -3.86 -12.48
N PRO A 129 -18.39 -3.95 -13.25
CA PRO A 129 -18.71 -2.96 -14.28
C PRO A 129 -18.91 -1.54 -13.73
N ARG A 130 -19.21 -1.38 -12.43
CA ARG A 130 -19.35 -0.08 -11.79
C ARG A 130 -18.02 0.69 -11.70
N LEU A 131 -16.88 -0.04 -11.74
CA LEU A 131 -15.54 0.53 -11.59
C LEU A 131 -14.77 0.66 -12.90
N VAL A 132 -15.37 0.38 -14.06
CA VAL A 132 -14.70 0.45 -15.37
C VAL A 132 -14.08 1.82 -15.64
N ALA A 133 -14.62 2.88 -15.06
CA ALA A 133 -14.08 4.24 -15.16
C ALA A 133 -12.66 4.38 -14.58
N TYR A 134 -12.26 3.49 -13.68
CA TYR A 134 -10.93 3.45 -13.07
C TYR A 134 -9.96 2.49 -13.78
N HIS A 135 -10.37 1.82 -14.85
CA HIS A 135 -9.49 0.92 -15.61
C HIS A 135 -8.23 1.65 -16.10
N ASN A 136 -7.04 1.11 -15.77
CA ASN A 136 -5.74 1.71 -16.02
C ASN A 136 -5.52 3.11 -15.37
N ARG A 137 -6.33 3.49 -14.40
CA ARG A 137 -6.25 4.80 -13.74
C ARG A 137 -5.97 4.71 -12.23
N VAL A 138 -5.54 3.53 -11.76
CA VAL A 138 -5.12 3.28 -10.37
C VAL A 138 -3.60 3.20 -10.30
N THR A 139 -2.99 3.95 -9.39
CA THR A 139 -1.54 3.93 -9.14
C THR A 139 -1.23 3.97 -7.66
N THR A 140 0.03 3.74 -7.31
CA THR A 140 0.52 3.72 -5.94
C THR A 140 1.66 4.72 -5.74
N ILE A 141 1.78 5.21 -4.51
CA ILE A 141 2.98 5.90 -4.04
C ILE A 141 3.39 5.27 -2.73
N SER A 142 4.55 4.62 -2.71
CA SER A 142 5.12 4.04 -1.51
C SER A 142 6.63 4.30 -1.46
N GLY A 143 7.17 4.48 -0.24
CA GLY A 143 8.62 4.61 -0.05
C GLY A 143 9.24 5.93 -0.50
N ARG A 144 10.54 5.87 -0.89
CA ARG A 144 11.39 7.02 -1.22
C ARG A 144 11.49 7.33 -2.72
N GLU A 145 10.67 6.72 -3.55
CA GLU A 145 10.69 6.94 -5.00
C GLU A 145 10.32 8.38 -5.37
N ASP A 146 10.70 8.80 -6.59
CA ASP A 146 10.31 10.12 -7.10
C ASP A 146 8.78 10.14 -7.36
N LYS A 147 8.09 10.78 -6.44
CA LYS A 147 6.64 10.90 -6.44
C LYS A 147 6.11 11.84 -7.52
N SER A 148 6.98 12.67 -8.06
CA SER A 148 6.60 13.79 -8.95
C SER A 148 5.85 13.30 -10.20
N GLU A 149 6.28 12.18 -10.81
CA GLU A 149 5.63 11.64 -12.01
C GLU A 149 4.19 11.20 -11.75
N VAL A 150 3.97 10.50 -10.64
CA VAL A 150 2.63 10.06 -10.25
C VAL A 150 1.73 11.26 -9.93
N LEU A 151 2.27 12.24 -9.20
CA LEU A 151 1.54 13.43 -8.82
C LEU A 151 1.17 14.30 -10.03
N PHE A 152 2.06 14.43 -11.01
CA PHE A 152 1.78 15.12 -12.27
C PHE A 152 0.66 14.40 -13.06
N GLY A 153 0.68 13.07 -13.11
CA GLY A 153 -0.36 12.29 -13.78
C GLY A 153 -1.70 12.25 -13.02
N PHE A 154 -1.69 12.50 -11.71
CA PHE A 154 -2.90 12.54 -10.89
C PHE A 154 -3.55 13.93 -10.84
N ALA A 155 -2.75 14.97 -10.65
CA ALA A 155 -3.23 16.35 -10.45
C ALA A 155 -2.48 17.36 -11.33
N PRO A 156 -2.50 17.21 -12.66
CA PRO A 156 -1.69 18.01 -13.59
C PRO A 156 -1.94 19.51 -13.52
N ASP A 157 -3.13 19.93 -13.11
CA ASP A 157 -3.50 21.35 -13.06
C ASP A 157 -3.09 22.05 -11.77
N THR A 158 -2.86 21.30 -10.70
CA THR A 158 -2.57 21.88 -9.36
C THR A 158 -1.16 21.56 -8.88
N THR A 159 -0.47 20.67 -9.55
CA THR A 159 0.96 20.43 -9.39
C THR A 159 1.71 21.23 -10.44
N ASP A 160 2.92 21.69 -10.16
CA ASP A 160 3.75 22.41 -11.12
C ASP A 160 4.28 21.46 -12.22
N ALA A 161 3.37 20.69 -12.85
CA ALA A 161 3.72 19.74 -13.90
C ALA A 161 4.30 20.46 -15.13
N PRO A 162 5.44 20.03 -15.67
CA PRO A 162 5.95 20.54 -16.94
C PRO A 162 4.95 20.34 -18.06
N ASP A 163 4.92 21.24 -19.07
CA ASP A 163 3.92 21.21 -20.16
C ASP A 163 3.84 19.87 -20.91
N HIS A 164 4.95 19.14 -21.01
CA HIS A 164 5.00 17.83 -21.64
C HIS A 164 4.56 16.66 -20.73
N ARG A 165 4.12 16.94 -19.49
CA ARG A 165 3.68 15.96 -18.47
C ARG A 165 2.34 16.34 -17.85
N LYS A 166 1.50 17.09 -18.58
CA LYS A 166 0.16 17.51 -18.13
C LYS A 166 -0.95 16.52 -18.51
N ASP A 167 -0.59 15.29 -18.85
CA ASP A 167 -1.57 14.26 -19.14
C ASP A 167 -2.22 13.78 -17.82
N ASP A 168 -3.54 13.79 -17.80
CA ASP A 168 -4.35 13.29 -16.70
C ASP A 168 -4.45 11.75 -16.78
N LEU A 169 -3.59 11.05 -16.06
CA LEU A 169 -3.38 9.60 -16.19
C LEU A 169 -4.12 8.80 -15.11
N TYR A 170 -4.26 9.37 -13.91
CA TYR A 170 -4.73 8.62 -12.74
C TYR A 170 -5.92 9.28 -12.08
N ASP A 171 -6.87 8.46 -11.62
CA ASP A 171 -8.03 8.87 -10.83
C ASP A 171 -7.91 8.38 -9.38
N ILE A 172 -7.16 7.32 -9.14
CA ILE A 172 -6.92 6.79 -7.78
C ILE A 172 -5.42 6.72 -7.51
N VAL A 173 -5.00 7.32 -6.41
CA VAL A 173 -3.66 7.16 -5.84
C VAL A 173 -3.80 6.50 -4.48
N VAL A 174 -3.20 5.33 -4.32
CA VAL A 174 -3.08 4.63 -3.02
C VAL A 174 -1.70 4.90 -2.44
N SER A 175 -1.64 5.42 -1.22
CA SER A 175 -0.37 5.84 -0.61
C SER A 175 -0.33 5.55 0.88
N THR A 176 0.89 5.44 1.42
CA THR A 176 1.13 5.64 2.85
C THR A 176 1.17 7.13 3.17
N ASP A 177 1.20 7.51 4.44
CA ASP A 177 1.18 8.90 4.94
C ASP A 177 2.27 9.83 4.35
N VAL A 178 3.19 9.30 3.55
CA VAL A 178 4.34 10.02 2.96
C VAL A 178 3.92 11.14 1.99
N LEU A 179 2.66 11.22 1.57
CA LEU A 179 2.14 12.31 0.71
C LEU A 179 1.69 13.56 1.48
N ALA A 180 1.64 13.51 2.81
CA ALA A 180 0.98 14.54 3.62
C ALA A 180 1.68 15.90 3.65
N GLU A 181 2.93 16.04 3.17
CA GLU A 181 3.68 17.28 3.27
C GLU A 181 4.05 17.89 1.91
N GLY A 182 3.54 19.11 1.67
CA GLY A 182 4.09 20.03 0.65
C GLY A 182 3.56 19.87 -0.77
N VAL A 183 2.54 19.06 -1.05
CA VAL A 183 1.99 18.87 -2.39
C VAL A 183 0.59 19.45 -2.51
N ASN A 184 0.36 20.22 -3.58
CA ASN A 184 -0.98 20.77 -3.89
C ASN A 184 -1.79 19.74 -4.68
N LEU A 185 -2.68 19.00 -4.00
CA LEU A 185 -3.55 17.98 -4.57
C LEU A 185 -5.02 18.42 -4.62
N GLN A 186 -5.29 19.71 -4.79
CA GLN A 186 -6.66 20.27 -4.81
C GLN A 186 -7.53 19.75 -5.96
N GLN A 187 -6.96 19.06 -6.94
CA GLN A 187 -7.72 18.33 -7.95
C GLN A 187 -8.40 17.08 -7.39
N ALA A 188 -7.87 16.48 -6.30
CA ALA A 188 -8.54 15.39 -5.61
C ALA A 188 -9.85 15.89 -4.96
N ARG A 189 -10.92 15.14 -5.15
CA ARG A 189 -12.23 15.46 -4.57
C ARG A 189 -12.53 14.62 -3.34
N HIS A 190 -11.94 13.44 -3.25
CA HIS A 190 -12.19 12.50 -2.18
C HIS A 190 -10.87 12.11 -1.52
N VAL A 191 -10.92 11.99 -0.20
CA VAL A 191 -9.83 11.44 0.62
C VAL A 191 -10.41 10.31 1.46
N ILE A 192 -9.82 9.13 1.34
CA ILE A 192 -10.25 7.94 2.07
C ILE A 192 -9.08 7.49 2.96
N ASN A 193 -9.32 7.40 4.26
CA ASN A 193 -8.41 6.71 5.18
C ASN A 193 -8.91 5.27 5.31
N TYR A 194 -8.07 4.32 4.90
CA TYR A 194 -8.45 2.92 4.86
C TYR A 194 -8.29 2.24 6.22
N ASP A 195 -7.30 2.61 7.05
CA ASP A 195 -7.04 2.00 8.36
C ASP A 195 -7.95 2.53 9.46
#